data_6cda9b708689a69002dc307a7f81cdf2
#
_entry.id   6cda9b708689a69002dc307a7f81cdf2
#
_cell.length_a   1.000
_cell.length_b   1.000
_cell.length_c   1.000
_cell.angle_alpha   90.00
_cell.angle_beta   90.00
_cell.angle_gamma   90.00
#
_symmetry.space_group_name_H-M   'P 1'
#
loop_
_entity.id
_entity.type
_entity.pdbx_description
1 polymer ?
#
loop_
_entity_poly.entity_id
_entity_poly.type
_entity_poly.pdbx_seq_one_letter_code
_entity_poly.pdbx_strand_id
1 'polypeptide(L)'
;MDILIKILQFILSFSLLVIIHEFGHFLFARLFKTRVEKFYLFFNPWFSLFKFKKGGTEYGIGWIPFGGYVKIAGMIDESMDTDQMKQPVQPYEFRAKPAWQRLLIMVGGVLMNILLAVFIYIGMSYTWGKTYLDNKDVKYGYVYNDLAREMGFRNGDKIVDIDGEAVEDAGAIWQTIVIDQAKTVTVDRDGQRVRIDIPEEAIAQLLKSPDFATVRIPFVVGETVAGGPAAQAGLLAGDTLVSFNGESMRYFDQYRQAFETYASDTVTLGVMRDSAGITRLITLPVKVSEKGTIGVYPVSPASLLALSTHRYNFWQAIPAGIQRTGSEISSYAKQ
;
A
#
# COMPACT_ATOMS: atom_id res chain seq x y z
N MET A 1 8.39 24.70 -6.71
CA MET A 1 6.98 24.55 -7.10
C MET A 1 6.37 23.27 -6.53
N ASP A 2 7.10 22.14 -6.56
CA ASP A 2 6.59 20.82 -6.12
C ASP A 2 6.19 20.74 -4.65
N ILE A 3 6.91 21.40 -3.72
CA ILE A 3 6.59 21.39 -2.28
C ILE A 3 5.27 22.11 -2.00
N LEU A 4 5.03 23.27 -2.63
CA LEU A 4 3.77 24.00 -2.45
C LEU A 4 2.58 23.20 -2.97
N ILE A 5 2.72 22.56 -4.13
CA ILE A 5 1.68 21.70 -4.70
C ILE A 5 1.37 20.54 -3.77
N LYS A 6 2.39 19.87 -3.21
CA LYS A 6 2.21 18.78 -2.25
C LYS A 6 1.50 19.24 -0.98
N ILE A 7 1.85 20.41 -0.45
CA ILE A 7 1.18 21.00 0.72
C ILE A 7 -0.30 21.29 0.40
N LEU A 8 -0.60 21.88 -0.74
CA LEU A 8 -1.97 22.17 -1.15
C LEU A 8 -2.79 20.90 -1.36
N GLN A 9 -2.21 19.86 -1.98
CA GLN A 9 -2.84 18.56 -2.13
C GLN A 9 -3.13 17.90 -0.80
N PHE A 10 -2.18 17.96 0.15
CA PHE A 10 -2.38 17.44 1.51
C PHE A 10 -3.53 18.16 2.21
N ILE A 11 -3.52 19.50 2.22
CA ILE A 11 -4.59 20.30 2.85
C ILE A 11 -5.94 19.98 2.22
N LEU A 12 -6.02 19.89 0.89
CA LEU A 12 -7.27 19.57 0.19
C LEU A 12 -7.80 18.18 0.56
N SER A 13 -6.94 17.16 0.53
CA SER A 13 -7.30 15.78 0.87
C SER A 13 -7.73 15.66 2.34
N PHE A 14 -6.97 16.27 3.23
CA PHE A 14 -7.28 16.31 4.66
C PHE A 14 -8.61 17.01 4.93
N SER A 15 -8.83 18.18 4.28
CA SER A 15 -10.09 18.92 4.41
C SER A 15 -11.29 18.10 3.95
N LEU A 16 -11.17 17.35 2.86
CA LEU A 16 -12.23 16.47 2.37
C LEU A 16 -12.57 15.38 3.40
N LEU A 17 -11.56 14.73 3.97
CA LEU A 17 -11.75 13.69 4.99
C LEU A 17 -12.42 14.26 6.24
N VAL A 18 -11.97 15.43 6.71
CA VAL A 18 -12.53 16.10 7.88
C VAL A 18 -13.98 16.51 7.65
N ILE A 19 -14.30 17.18 6.54
CA ILE A 19 -15.68 17.64 6.29
C ILE A 19 -16.67 16.47 6.18
N ILE A 20 -16.24 15.36 5.57
CA ILE A 20 -17.08 14.15 5.47
C ILE A 20 -17.23 13.47 6.84
N HIS A 21 -16.18 13.47 7.65
CA HIS A 21 -16.22 12.97 9.03
C HIS A 21 -17.20 13.76 9.87
N GLU A 22 -17.04 15.08 9.92
CA GLU A 22 -17.91 15.98 10.68
C GLU A 22 -19.36 15.91 10.16
N PHE A 23 -19.52 15.77 8.84
CA PHE A 23 -20.85 15.58 8.25
C PHE A 23 -21.52 14.29 8.75
N GLY A 24 -20.77 13.25 9.05
CA GLY A 24 -21.30 12.02 9.65
C GLY A 24 -21.94 12.28 11.01
N HIS A 25 -21.24 12.95 11.92
CA HIS A 25 -21.79 13.34 13.23
C HIS A 25 -23.02 14.24 13.07
N PHE A 26 -22.92 15.22 12.20
CA PHE A 26 -24.03 16.15 11.89
C PHE A 26 -25.26 15.41 11.37
N LEU A 27 -25.09 14.51 10.41
CA LEU A 27 -26.17 13.76 9.76
C LEU A 27 -26.98 12.95 10.79
N PHE A 28 -26.28 12.13 11.61
CA PHE A 28 -26.96 11.31 12.62
C PHE A 28 -27.55 12.17 13.74
N ALA A 29 -26.89 13.24 14.17
CA ALA A 29 -27.47 14.18 15.14
C ALA A 29 -28.80 14.77 14.64
N ARG A 30 -28.85 15.22 13.38
CA ARG A 30 -30.06 15.76 12.74
C ARG A 30 -31.15 14.70 12.55
N LEU A 31 -30.76 13.49 12.14
CA LEU A 31 -31.66 12.34 11.94
C LEU A 31 -32.40 12.00 13.26
N PHE A 32 -31.68 12.03 14.38
CA PHE A 32 -32.24 11.77 15.70
C PHE A 32 -32.80 13.02 16.41
N LYS A 33 -33.00 14.13 15.66
CA LYS A 33 -33.54 15.39 16.20
C LYS A 33 -32.72 15.92 17.39
N THR A 34 -31.42 15.72 17.37
CA THR A 34 -30.47 16.34 18.29
C THR A 34 -30.07 17.69 17.71
N ARG A 35 -30.02 18.70 18.56
CA ARG A 35 -29.68 20.06 18.13
C ARG A 35 -28.19 20.14 17.85
N VAL A 36 -27.84 20.61 16.63
CA VAL A 36 -26.49 20.95 16.27
C VAL A 36 -26.33 22.45 16.32
N GLU A 37 -25.41 22.94 17.12
CA GLU A 37 -25.18 24.36 17.35
C GLU A 37 -24.22 24.97 16.34
N LYS A 38 -23.09 24.22 16.05
CA LYS A 38 -22.08 24.66 15.10
C LYS A 38 -21.63 23.50 14.21
N PHE A 39 -21.27 23.85 12.97
CA PHE A 39 -20.63 22.97 12.03
C PHE A 39 -19.49 23.75 11.35
N TYR A 40 -18.25 23.39 11.64
CA TYR A 40 -17.10 24.12 11.16
C TYR A 40 -16.09 23.21 10.47
N LEU A 41 -15.70 23.62 9.26
CA LEU A 41 -14.46 23.15 8.66
C LEU A 41 -13.33 24.02 9.21
N PHE A 42 -12.30 23.40 9.76
CA PHE A 42 -11.17 24.05 10.42
C PHE A 42 -11.53 24.72 11.75
N PHE A 43 -10.53 24.75 12.62
CA PHE A 43 -10.69 25.45 13.91
C PHE A 43 -10.67 26.96 13.72
N ASN A 44 -11.49 27.66 14.50
CA ASN A 44 -11.69 29.10 14.41
C ASN A 44 -11.45 29.85 15.73
N PRO A 45 -10.32 29.62 16.44
CA PRO A 45 -10.04 30.39 17.63
C PRO A 45 -10.01 31.88 17.25
N TRP A 46 -10.71 32.69 18.07
CA TRP A 46 -10.90 34.13 17.95
C TRP A 46 -11.76 34.61 16.78
N PHE A 47 -11.62 34.12 15.57
CA PHE A 47 -12.42 34.56 14.41
C PHE A 47 -12.64 33.45 13.38
N SER A 48 -13.65 33.65 12.53
CA SER A 48 -13.94 32.77 11.40
C SER A 48 -13.67 33.49 10.10
N LEU A 49 -13.13 32.79 9.10
CA LEU A 49 -12.97 33.34 7.74
C LEU A 49 -14.33 33.59 7.09
N PHE A 50 -15.26 32.67 7.32
CA PHE A 50 -16.64 32.79 6.84
C PHE A 50 -17.58 32.12 7.83
N LYS A 51 -18.77 32.69 8.04
CA LYS A 51 -19.84 32.05 8.83
C LYS A 51 -21.23 32.54 8.42
N PHE A 52 -22.20 31.66 8.55
CA PHE A 52 -23.60 31.97 8.38
C PHE A 52 -24.48 31.08 9.28
N LYS A 53 -25.71 31.52 9.57
CA LYS A 53 -26.66 30.76 10.38
C LYS A 53 -27.81 30.26 9.52
N LYS A 54 -28.15 28.96 9.63
CA LYS A 54 -29.33 28.39 8.98
C LYS A 54 -29.92 27.26 9.83
N GLY A 55 -31.23 27.25 10.01
CA GLY A 55 -31.92 26.17 10.74
C GLY A 55 -31.47 25.95 12.19
N GLY A 56 -31.00 27.02 12.86
CA GLY A 56 -30.53 26.97 14.25
C GLY A 56 -29.08 26.52 14.40
N THR A 57 -28.37 26.17 13.29
CA THR A 57 -26.96 25.79 13.26
C THR A 57 -26.15 26.94 12.65
N GLU A 58 -25.01 27.26 13.24
CA GLU A 58 -23.98 28.14 12.68
C GLU A 58 -22.98 27.30 11.87
N TYR A 59 -22.85 27.59 10.58
CA TYR A 59 -21.93 26.99 9.67
C TYR A 59 -20.75 27.94 9.44
N GLY A 60 -19.52 27.44 9.38
CA GLY A 60 -18.37 28.30 9.17
C GLY A 60 -17.12 27.60 8.68
N ILE A 61 -16.14 28.44 8.32
CA ILE A 61 -14.80 28.02 7.97
C ILE A 61 -13.84 28.75 8.92
N GLY A 62 -13.05 27.98 9.67
CA GLY A 62 -11.96 28.49 10.48
C GLY A 62 -10.72 28.79 9.65
N TRP A 63 -9.67 29.25 10.31
CA TRP A 63 -8.42 29.61 9.65
C TRP A 63 -7.27 28.63 9.94
N ILE A 64 -7.44 27.70 10.89
CA ILE A 64 -6.45 26.68 11.21
C ILE A 64 -6.81 25.37 10.51
N PRO A 65 -6.07 24.96 9.45
CA PRO A 65 -6.45 23.81 8.61
C PRO A 65 -6.08 22.44 9.21
N PHE A 66 -6.21 22.27 10.54
CA PHE A 66 -5.91 21.04 11.25
C PHE A 66 -7.14 20.44 11.94
N GLY A 67 -8.20 20.17 11.18
CA GLY A 67 -9.39 19.53 11.71
C GLY A 67 -10.66 20.31 11.38
N GLY A 68 -11.76 19.94 12.03
CA GLY A 68 -13.06 20.58 12.01
C GLY A 68 -13.78 20.22 13.29
N TYR A 69 -14.99 20.70 13.48
CA TYR A 69 -15.79 20.28 14.61
C TYR A 69 -17.29 20.47 14.38
N VAL A 70 -18.06 19.60 15.02
CA VAL A 70 -19.52 19.71 15.13
C VAL A 70 -19.91 19.86 16.59
N LYS A 71 -20.43 21.02 16.98
CA LYS A 71 -20.94 21.21 18.34
C LYS A 71 -22.40 20.71 18.44
N ILE A 72 -22.56 19.59 19.15
CA ILE A 72 -23.83 18.93 19.37
C ILE A 72 -24.30 19.24 20.81
N ALA A 73 -25.52 19.74 20.98
CA ALA A 73 -26.05 20.08 22.28
C ALA A 73 -26.05 18.87 23.24
N GLY A 74 -25.52 19.06 24.45
CA GLY A 74 -25.41 18.02 25.48
C GLY A 74 -24.37 16.93 25.22
N MET A 75 -23.41 17.20 24.35
CA MET A 75 -22.24 16.38 24.09
C MET A 75 -20.96 17.18 24.44
N ILE A 76 -20.01 16.57 25.12
CA ILE A 76 -18.67 17.15 25.30
C ILE A 76 -17.94 16.88 23.99
N ASP A 77 -17.68 17.94 23.26
CA ASP A 77 -16.94 17.91 22.01
C ASP A 77 -15.48 18.40 22.22
N GLU A 78 -14.76 18.59 21.15
CA GLU A 78 -13.38 19.06 21.14
C GLU A 78 -13.24 20.49 21.72
N SER A 79 -14.33 21.24 21.86
CA SER A 79 -14.35 22.57 22.50
C SER A 79 -14.29 22.51 24.03
N MET A 80 -14.44 21.31 24.64
CA MET A 80 -14.47 21.08 26.09
C MET A 80 -15.45 21.96 26.87
N ASP A 81 -16.53 22.40 26.24
CA ASP A 81 -17.57 23.23 26.88
C ASP A 81 -18.42 22.36 27.82
N THR A 82 -18.10 22.37 29.10
CA THR A 82 -18.80 21.61 30.14
C THR A 82 -19.95 22.38 30.78
N ASP A 83 -20.16 23.66 30.48
CA ASP A 83 -21.17 24.48 31.17
C ASP A 83 -22.58 24.04 30.86
N GLN A 84 -22.85 23.54 29.66
CA GLN A 84 -24.15 22.93 29.32
C GLN A 84 -24.46 21.69 30.16
N MET A 85 -23.42 20.95 30.60
CA MET A 85 -23.62 19.73 31.39
C MET A 85 -24.15 19.98 32.79
N LYS A 86 -24.00 21.20 33.32
CA LYS A 86 -24.53 21.64 34.62
C LYS A 86 -26.01 21.97 34.62
N GLN A 87 -26.59 22.11 33.43
CA GLN A 87 -28.01 22.45 33.28
C GLN A 87 -28.90 21.21 33.20
N PRO A 88 -30.21 21.30 33.51
CA PRO A 88 -31.16 20.20 33.34
C PRO A 88 -31.20 19.70 31.90
N VAL A 89 -31.27 18.35 31.74
CA VAL A 89 -31.27 17.67 30.44
C VAL A 89 -32.48 18.10 29.60
N GLN A 90 -32.26 18.52 28.37
CA GLN A 90 -33.28 18.86 27.42
C GLN A 90 -33.55 17.74 26.39
N PRO A 91 -34.79 17.55 25.90
CA PRO A 91 -35.12 16.46 24.96
C PRO A 91 -34.31 16.47 23.63
N TYR A 92 -33.84 17.65 23.24
CA TYR A 92 -33.03 17.81 22.01
C TYR A 92 -31.54 17.60 22.21
N GLU A 93 -31.09 17.24 23.41
CA GLU A 93 -29.68 17.03 23.71
C GLU A 93 -29.23 15.58 23.42
N PHE A 94 -27.97 15.41 23.13
CA PHE A 94 -27.33 14.11 22.94
C PHE A 94 -27.53 13.18 24.14
N ARG A 95 -27.33 13.68 25.36
CA ARG A 95 -27.47 12.90 26.62
C ARG A 95 -28.92 12.43 26.91
N ALA A 96 -29.93 13.04 26.26
CA ALA A 96 -31.31 12.59 26.35
C ALA A 96 -31.64 11.43 25.40
N LYS A 97 -30.78 11.09 24.48
CA LYS A 97 -31.02 10.05 23.47
C LYS A 97 -30.71 8.66 24.01
N PRO A 98 -31.41 7.62 23.51
CA PRO A 98 -31.10 6.24 23.87
C PRO A 98 -29.69 5.85 23.39
N ALA A 99 -29.08 4.84 24.05
CA ALA A 99 -27.69 4.48 23.84
C ALA A 99 -27.31 4.21 22.38
N TRP A 100 -28.16 3.52 21.63
CA TRP A 100 -27.90 3.21 20.21
C TRP A 100 -27.86 4.46 19.31
N GLN A 101 -28.71 5.48 19.59
CA GLN A 101 -28.66 6.75 18.85
C GLN A 101 -27.38 7.52 19.17
N ARG A 102 -26.99 7.55 20.43
CA ARG A 102 -25.72 8.14 20.87
C ARG A 102 -24.52 7.47 20.21
N LEU A 103 -24.55 6.13 20.16
CA LEU A 103 -23.49 5.35 19.47
C LEU A 103 -23.40 5.74 17.99
N LEU A 104 -24.53 5.78 17.28
CA LEU A 104 -24.54 6.17 15.85
C LEU A 104 -24.08 7.61 15.62
N ILE A 105 -24.41 8.54 16.51
CA ILE A 105 -23.88 9.89 16.43
C ILE A 105 -22.35 9.88 16.61
N MET A 106 -21.82 9.14 17.58
CA MET A 106 -20.38 9.07 17.87
C MET A 106 -19.57 8.38 16.76
N VAL A 107 -20.08 7.28 16.20
CA VAL A 107 -19.37 6.56 15.12
C VAL A 107 -19.66 7.12 13.74
N GLY A 108 -20.58 8.07 13.63
CA GLY A 108 -21.07 8.62 12.37
C GLY A 108 -19.97 9.16 11.48
N GLY A 109 -18.99 9.85 12.07
CA GLY A 109 -17.83 10.37 11.34
C GLY A 109 -17.02 9.27 10.67
N VAL A 110 -16.67 8.24 11.43
CA VAL A 110 -15.89 7.08 10.90
C VAL A 110 -16.70 6.34 9.83
N LEU A 111 -18.00 6.16 10.04
CA LEU A 111 -18.90 5.52 9.08
C LEU A 111 -18.93 6.24 7.74
N MET A 112 -19.01 7.56 7.75
CA MET A 112 -18.98 8.36 6.53
C MET A 112 -17.64 8.34 5.83
N ASN A 113 -16.53 8.27 6.56
CA ASN A 113 -15.20 8.09 5.96
C ASN A 113 -15.04 6.70 5.32
N ILE A 114 -15.60 5.64 5.93
CA ILE A 114 -15.63 4.30 5.30
C ILE A 114 -16.47 4.34 4.02
N LEU A 115 -17.63 4.97 4.04
CA LEU A 115 -18.45 5.13 2.83
C LEU A 115 -17.71 5.92 1.74
N LEU A 116 -17.02 7.00 2.11
CA LEU A 116 -16.18 7.75 1.17
C LEU A 116 -15.11 6.84 0.55
N ALA A 117 -14.42 6.03 1.36
CA ALA A 117 -13.43 5.08 0.86
C ALA A 117 -14.04 4.08 -0.13
N VAL A 118 -15.22 3.54 0.17
CA VAL A 118 -15.97 2.66 -0.76
C VAL A 118 -16.23 3.36 -2.09
N PHE A 119 -16.73 4.60 -2.06
CA PHE A 119 -16.99 5.36 -3.29
C PHE A 119 -15.71 5.64 -4.08
N ILE A 120 -14.62 5.99 -3.41
CA ILE A 120 -13.32 6.21 -4.06
C ILE A 120 -12.83 4.92 -4.72
N TYR A 121 -12.86 3.78 -4.02
CA TYR A 121 -12.41 2.51 -4.58
C TYR A 121 -13.31 1.98 -5.70
N ILE A 122 -14.62 2.24 -5.65
CA ILE A 122 -15.52 1.98 -6.79
C ILE A 122 -15.10 2.81 -8.00
N GLY A 123 -14.90 4.11 -7.81
CA GLY A 123 -14.44 5.02 -8.88
C GLY A 123 -13.08 4.61 -9.45
N MET A 124 -12.13 4.25 -8.59
CA MET A 124 -10.82 3.74 -9.01
C MET A 124 -10.94 2.43 -9.80
N SER A 125 -11.72 1.48 -9.31
CA SER A 125 -11.94 0.20 -10.00
C SER A 125 -12.59 0.39 -11.37
N TYR A 126 -13.55 1.29 -11.47
CA TYR A 126 -14.21 1.61 -12.74
C TYR A 126 -13.28 2.31 -13.73
N THR A 127 -12.47 3.28 -13.25
CA THR A 127 -11.64 4.14 -14.13
C THR A 127 -10.34 3.44 -14.54
N TRP A 128 -9.64 2.82 -13.62
CA TRP A 128 -8.32 2.22 -13.85
C TRP A 128 -8.31 0.69 -13.83
N GLY A 129 -9.34 0.07 -13.21
CA GLY A 129 -9.37 -1.38 -13.02
C GLY A 129 -8.43 -1.86 -11.92
N LYS A 130 -8.13 -3.17 -11.93
CA LYS A 130 -7.13 -3.81 -11.07
C LYS A 130 -5.94 -4.22 -11.93
N THR A 131 -4.78 -3.59 -11.69
CA THR A 131 -3.52 -4.02 -12.30
C THR A 131 -2.90 -5.10 -11.41
N TYR A 132 -2.52 -6.21 -12.00
CA TYR A 132 -1.90 -7.35 -11.32
C TYR A 132 -0.88 -8.02 -12.24
N LEU A 133 0.02 -8.81 -11.68
CA LEU A 133 0.91 -9.67 -12.42
C LEU A 133 0.25 -11.04 -12.57
N ASP A 134 -0.08 -11.42 -13.81
CA ASP A 134 -0.55 -12.77 -14.08
C ASP A 134 0.60 -13.76 -13.81
N ASN A 135 0.33 -14.77 -12.99
CA ASN A 135 1.33 -15.74 -12.59
C ASN A 135 1.96 -16.50 -13.79
N LYS A 136 1.22 -16.66 -14.89
CA LYS A 136 1.76 -17.21 -16.12
C LYS A 136 2.86 -16.35 -16.76
N ASP A 137 2.86 -15.05 -16.49
CA ASP A 137 3.83 -14.07 -16.98
C ASP A 137 5.07 -13.94 -16.07
N VAL A 138 5.12 -14.69 -14.97
CA VAL A 138 6.30 -14.81 -14.10
C VAL A 138 7.37 -15.67 -14.79
N LYS A 139 8.18 -15.02 -15.62
CA LYS A 139 9.13 -15.72 -16.52
C LYS A 139 10.23 -16.46 -15.79
N TYR A 140 10.72 -15.90 -14.68
CA TYR A 140 11.95 -16.37 -14.00
C TYR A 140 11.65 -17.02 -12.64
N GLY A 141 10.38 -17.32 -12.35
CA GLY A 141 9.94 -17.87 -11.07
C GLY A 141 10.06 -16.86 -9.93
N TYR A 142 10.23 -17.39 -8.74
CA TYR A 142 10.24 -16.61 -7.50
C TYR A 142 11.58 -16.75 -6.77
N VAL A 143 11.88 -15.77 -5.95
CA VAL A 143 12.93 -15.81 -4.93
C VAL A 143 12.24 -16.07 -3.60
N TYR A 144 12.71 -17.05 -2.88
CA TYR A 144 12.14 -17.50 -1.63
C TYR A 144 13.04 -17.13 -0.45
N ASN A 145 12.45 -16.77 0.66
CA ASN A 145 13.17 -16.53 1.91
C ASN A 145 13.70 -17.86 2.51
N ASP A 146 14.44 -17.75 3.61
CA ASP A 146 15.07 -18.93 4.25
C ASP A 146 14.03 -19.94 4.71
N LEU A 147 12.95 -19.47 5.32
CA LEU A 147 11.85 -20.32 5.81
C LEU A 147 11.20 -21.12 4.65
N ALA A 148 10.93 -20.46 3.52
CA ALA A 148 10.39 -21.15 2.35
C ALA A 148 11.40 -22.18 1.80
N ARG A 149 12.70 -21.88 1.81
CA ARG A 149 13.74 -22.81 1.37
C ARG A 149 13.86 -24.03 2.28
N GLU A 150 13.68 -23.88 3.58
CA GLU A 150 13.61 -25.00 4.54
C GLU A 150 12.43 -25.93 4.24
N MET A 151 11.30 -25.40 3.75
CA MET A 151 10.15 -26.20 3.31
C MET A 151 10.37 -26.89 1.96
N GLY A 152 11.47 -26.60 1.25
CA GLY A 152 11.84 -27.26 -0.02
C GLY A 152 11.64 -26.41 -1.27
N PHE A 153 11.21 -25.14 -1.15
CA PHE A 153 11.21 -24.21 -2.28
C PHE A 153 12.65 -23.87 -2.72
N ARG A 154 12.82 -23.58 -4.01
CA ARG A 154 14.11 -23.14 -4.58
C ARG A 154 13.92 -21.88 -5.41
N ASN A 155 14.90 -20.98 -5.35
CA ASN A 155 14.88 -19.79 -6.19
C ASN A 155 14.80 -20.17 -7.67
N GLY A 156 13.80 -19.61 -8.37
CA GLY A 156 13.50 -19.97 -9.76
C GLY A 156 12.29 -20.89 -9.93
N ASP A 157 11.81 -21.54 -8.87
CA ASP A 157 10.56 -22.30 -8.93
C ASP A 157 9.41 -21.36 -9.33
N LYS A 158 8.56 -21.83 -10.25
CA LYS A 158 7.34 -21.15 -10.65
C LYS A 158 6.16 -21.82 -9.97
N ILE A 159 5.38 -21.08 -9.21
CA ILE A 159 4.17 -21.61 -8.57
C ILE A 159 3.13 -21.90 -9.66
N VAL A 160 2.63 -23.11 -9.71
CA VAL A 160 1.64 -23.57 -10.69
C VAL A 160 0.25 -23.58 -10.08
N ASP A 161 0.12 -24.22 -8.93
CA ASP A 161 -1.15 -24.30 -8.19
C ASP A 161 -0.90 -24.28 -6.67
N ILE A 162 -1.94 -23.92 -5.94
CA ILE A 162 -2.02 -23.97 -4.48
C ILE A 162 -3.25 -24.81 -4.14
N ASP A 163 -3.06 -25.90 -3.41
CA ASP A 163 -4.09 -26.89 -3.06
C ASP A 163 -4.85 -27.44 -4.30
N GLY A 164 -4.17 -27.50 -5.45
CA GLY A 164 -4.72 -27.96 -6.72
C GLY A 164 -5.49 -26.90 -7.51
N GLU A 165 -5.59 -25.68 -7.02
CA GLU A 165 -6.18 -24.55 -7.73
C GLU A 165 -5.10 -23.69 -8.39
N ALA A 166 -5.25 -23.40 -9.68
CA ALA A 166 -4.29 -22.59 -10.43
C ALA A 166 -4.24 -21.15 -9.88
N VAL A 167 -3.03 -20.63 -9.74
CA VAL A 167 -2.81 -19.25 -9.28
C VAL A 167 -2.83 -18.32 -10.49
N GLU A 168 -3.76 -17.37 -10.50
CA GLU A 168 -3.82 -16.33 -11.54
C GLU A 168 -3.02 -15.08 -11.17
N ASP A 169 -3.18 -14.57 -9.95
CA ASP A 169 -2.55 -13.32 -9.48
C ASP A 169 -1.33 -13.64 -8.62
N ALA A 170 -0.15 -13.34 -9.13
CA ALA A 170 1.12 -13.50 -8.39
C ALA A 170 1.15 -12.72 -7.06
N GLY A 171 0.42 -11.62 -6.97
CA GLY A 171 0.31 -10.83 -5.74
C GLY A 171 -0.57 -11.46 -4.67
N ALA A 172 -1.42 -12.43 -5.03
CA ALA A 172 -2.30 -13.11 -4.09
C ALA A 172 -1.65 -14.33 -3.40
N ILE A 173 -0.50 -14.79 -3.88
CA ILE A 173 0.16 -16.03 -3.41
C ILE A 173 0.34 -16.05 -1.89
N TRP A 174 0.90 -14.98 -1.32
CA TRP A 174 1.12 -14.91 0.12
C TRP A 174 -0.20 -15.00 0.90
N GLN A 175 -1.23 -14.28 0.45
CA GLN A 175 -2.55 -14.32 1.08
C GLN A 175 -3.13 -15.72 1.04
N THR A 176 -3.10 -16.38 -0.12
CA THR A 176 -3.64 -17.72 -0.30
C THR A 176 -2.91 -18.73 0.58
N ILE A 177 -1.57 -18.67 0.63
CA ILE A 177 -0.80 -19.63 1.45
C ILE A 177 -1.01 -19.37 2.94
N VAL A 178 -0.98 -18.12 3.37
CA VAL A 178 -0.87 -17.79 4.80
C VAL A 178 -2.25 -17.53 5.43
N ILE A 179 -3.11 -16.77 4.75
CA ILE A 179 -4.42 -16.39 5.29
C ILE A 179 -5.45 -17.50 5.09
N ASP A 180 -5.44 -18.11 3.89
CA ASP A 180 -6.36 -19.22 3.57
C ASP A 180 -5.82 -20.57 4.03
N GLN A 181 -4.61 -20.59 4.66
CA GLN A 181 -3.97 -21.75 5.28
C GLN A 181 -3.81 -22.92 4.30
N ALA A 182 -3.21 -22.66 3.16
CA ALA A 182 -2.95 -23.68 2.16
C ALA A 182 -2.07 -24.81 2.70
N LYS A 183 -2.34 -26.03 2.27
CA LYS A 183 -1.62 -27.24 2.70
C LYS A 183 -0.52 -27.63 1.74
N THR A 184 -0.68 -27.32 0.47
CA THR A 184 0.27 -27.75 -0.57
C THR A 184 0.44 -26.71 -1.63
N VAL A 185 1.63 -26.63 -2.17
CA VAL A 185 1.97 -25.80 -3.33
C VAL A 185 2.66 -26.66 -4.38
N THR A 186 2.17 -26.64 -5.60
CA THR A 186 2.86 -27.28 -6.73
C THR A 186 3.68 -26.23 -7.47
N VAL A 187 4.96 -26.50 -7.65
CA VAL A 187 5.85 -25.64 -8.42
C VAL A 187 6.37 -26.35 -9.68
N ASP A 188 6.63 -25.58 -10.72
CA ASP A 188 7.43 -26.01 -11.87
C ASP A 188 8.91 -25.67 -11.59
N ARG A 189 9.70 -26.70 -11.43
CA ARG A 189 11.17 -26.65 -11.24
C ARG A 189 11.83 -27.25 -12.44
N ASP A 190 12.41 -26.42 -13.30
CA ASP A 190 13.12 -26.85 -14.52
C ASP A 190 12.30 -27.81 -15.42
N GLY A 191 10.99 -27.54 -15.55
CA GLY A 191 10.07 -28.37 -16.34
C GLY A 191 9.48 -29.58 -15.60
N GLN A 192 9.82 -29.77 -14.33
CA GLN A 192 9.26 -30.83 -13.48
C GLN A 192 8.32 -30.26 -12.43
N ARG A 193 7.14 -30.88 -12.28
CA ARG A 193 6.21 -30.53 -11.22
C ARG A 193 6.65 -31.13 -9.90
N VAL A 194 6.89 -30.29 -8.92
CA VAL A 194 7.27 -30.67 -7.56
C VAL A 194 6.18 -30.18 -6.61
N ARG A 195 5.61 -31.10 -5.82
CA ARG A 195 4.67 -30.77 -4.75
C ARG A 195 5.44 -30.50 -3.47
N ILE A 196 5.11 -29.41 -2.81
CA ILE A 196 5.68 -28.96 -1.55
C ILE A 196 4.55 -28.88 -0.53
N ASP A 197 4.69 -29.57 0.59
CA ASP A 197 3.73 -29.51 1.69
C ASP A 197 4.06 -28.28 2.57
N ILE A 198 3.02 -27.58 3.02
CA ILE A 198 3.13 -26.44 3.92
C ILE A 198 2.75 -26.90 5.34
N PRO A 199 3.71 -27.03 6.26
CA PRO A 199 3.44 -27.41 7.64
C PRO A 199 2.59 -26.35 8.35
N GLU A 200 1.62 -26.77 9.17
CA GLU A 200 0.78 -25.83 9.94
C GLU A 200 1.62 -24.92 10.84
N GLU A 201 2.71 -25.42 11.40
CA GLU A 201 3.63 -24.66 12.26
C GLU A 201 4.35 -23.54 11.49
N ALA A 202 4.54 -23.71 10.19
CA ALA A 202 5.19 -22.71 9.35
C ALA A 202 4.26 -21.49 9.10
N ILE A 203 2.95 -21.65 9.10
CA ILE A 203 1.99 -20.57 8.86
C ILE A 203 2.18 -19.42 9.85
N ALA A 204 2.38 -19.72 11.14
CA ALA A 204 2.60 -18.72 12.17
C ALA A 204 3.90 -17.91 11.96
N GLN A 205 4.92 -18.52 11.33
CA GLN A 205 6.19 -17.87 10.98
C GLN A 205 6.04 -17.08 9.69
N LEU A 206 5.30 -17.62 8.70
CA LEU A 206 5.01 -16.96 7.43
C LEU A 206 4.17 -15.68 7.61
N LEU A 207 3.30 -15.62 8.62
CA LEU A 207 2.57 -14.39 9.00
C LEU A 207 3.51 -13.22 9.33
N LYS A 208 4.71 -13.52 9.86
CA LYS A 208 5.74 -12.51 10.18
C LYS A 208 6.70 -12.24 9.02
N SER A 209 6.57 -12.98 7.92
CA SER A 209 7.48 -12.92 6.76
C SER A 209 6.69 -12.67 5.47
N PRO A 210 6.24 -11.43 5.22
CA PRO A 210 5.44 -11.10 4.04
C PRO A 210 6.22 -11.28 2.72
N ASP A 211 7.53 -11.40 2.79
CA ASP A 211 8.45 -11.62 1.67
C ASP A 211 8.75 -13.12 1.41
N PHE A 212 7.82 -14.00 1.79
CA PHE A 212 7.91 -15.44 1.55
C PHE A 212 8.35 -15.79 0.14
N ALA A 213 7.73 -15.18 -0.88
CA ALA A 213 8.05 -15.35 -2.28
C ALA A 213 7.97 -13.99 -3.01
N THR A 214 9.07 -13.58 -3.61
CA THR A 214 9.14 -12.37 -4.43
C THR A 214 9.46 -12.73 -5.87
N VAL A 215 8.86 -12.01 -6.82
CA VAL A 215 9.08 -12.31 -8.25
C VAL A 215 10.55 -12.10 -8.59
N ARG A 216 11.15 -13.13 -9.20
CA ARG A 216 12.55 -13.09 -9.63
C ARG A 216 12.71 -12.24 -10.88
N ILE A 217 13.66 -11.34 -10.86
CA ILE A 217 13.92 -10.40 -11.96
C ILE A 217 15.41 -10.40 -12.36
N PRO A 218 15.73 -10.08 -13.63
CA PRO A 218 17.11 -9.80 -14.02
C PRO A 218 17.61 -8.52 -13.32
N PHE A 219 18.94 -8.40 -13.19
CA PHE A 219 19.49 -7.17 -12.62
C PHE A 219 19.70 -6.12 -13.71
N VAL A 220 18.75 -5.21 -13.82
CA VAL A 220 18.82 -4.05 -14.71
C VAL A 220 19.04 -2.80 -13.86
N VAL A 221 20.03 -1.98 -14.22
CA VAL A 221 20.35 -0.72 -13.54
C VAL A 221 19.27 0.32 -13.86
N GLY A 222 18.57 0.82 -12.85
CA GLY A 222 17.62 1.94 -12.99
C GLY A 222 18.32 3.27 -12.80
N GLU A 223 19.02 3.41 -11.67
CA GLU A 223 19.75 4.63 -11.33
C GLU A 223 21.01 4.30 -10.53
N THR A 224 22.07 5.07 -10.72
CA THR A 224 23.28 4.97 -9.90
C THR A 224 23.35 6.12 -8.91
N VAL A 225 23.77 5.83 -7.68
CA VAL A 225 24.02 6.87 -6.67
C VAL A 225 25.18 7.74 -7.12
N ALA A 226 24.98 9.06 -7.17
CA ALA A 226 26.00 10.01 -7.58
C ALA A 226 27.27 9.88 -6.71
N GLY A 227 28.44 9.71 -7.36
CA GLY A 227 29.71 9.47 -6.67
C GLY A 227 29.85 8.09 -6.01
N GLY A 228 28.84 7.22 -6.14
CA GLY A 228 28.91 5.84 -5.64
C GLY A 228 29.81 4.93 -6.51
N PRO A 229 30.14 3.72 -6.00
CA PRO A 229 31.04 2.79 -6.68
C PRO A 229 30.61 2.44 -8.11
N ALA A 230 29.33 2.21 -8.34
CA ALA A 230 28.79 1.91 -9.66
C ALA A 230 28.95 3.06 -10.65
N ALA A 231 28.65 4.31 -10.20
CA ALA A 231 28.82 5.51 -11.02
C ALA A 231 30.30 5.75 -11.36
N GLN A 232 31.22 5.55 -10.39
CA GLN A 232 32.66 5.67 -10.60
C GLN A 232 33.19 4.62 -11.58
N ALA A 233 32.62 3.42 -11.57
CA ALA A 233 32.97 2.34 -12.50
C ALA A 233 32.36 2.55 -13.92
N GLY A 234 31.48 3.54 -14.10
CA GLY A 234 30.86 3.83 -15.39
C GLY A 234 29.61 3.00 -15.70
N LEU A 235 28.95 2.43 -14.69
CA LEU A 235 27.61 1.84 -14.84
C LEU A 235 26.60 2.93 -15.19
N LEU A 236 25.70 2.64 -16.10
CA LEU A 236 24.66 3.55 -16.59
C LEU A 236 23.27 2.97 -16.41
N ALA A 237 22.25 3.83 -16.34
CA ALA A 237 20.87 3.39 -16.39
C ALA A 237 20.58 2.60 -17.68
N GLY A 238 19.85 1.50 -17.56
CA GLY A 238 19.55 0.55 -18.64
C GLY A 238 20.58 -0.57 -18.80
N ASP A 239 21.74 -0.51 -18.16
CA ASP A 239 22.69 -1.60 -18.14
C ASP A 239 22.09 -2.86 -17.52
N THR A 240 22.28 -4.02 -18.16
CA THR A 240 21.88 -5.32 -17.63
C THR A 240 23.11 -6.11 -17.21
N LEU A 241 23.18 -6.47 -15.94
CA LEU A 241 24.27 -7.28 -15.42
C LEU A 241 24.09 -8.74 -15.86
N VAL A 242 25.15 -9.35 -16.42
CA VAL A 242 25.10 -10.71 -17.01
C VAL A 242 26.24 -11.64 -16.53
N SER A 243 27.27 -11.09 -15.89
CA SER A 243 28.30 -11.93 -15.26
C SER A 243 28.92 -11.25 -14.05
N PHE A 244 29.43 -12.06 -13.14
CA PHE A 244 30.14 -11.69 -11.92
C PHE A 244 31.44 -12.43 -11.83
N ASN A 245 32.59 -11.75 -11.80
CA ASN A 245 33.94 -12.33 -11.83
C ASN A 245 34.15 -13.36 -12.94
N GLY A 246 33.53 -13.14 -14.11
CA GLY A 246 33.66 -14.04 -15.27
C GLY A 246 32.61 -15.17 -15.31
N GLU A 247 31.92 -15.45 -14.22
CA GLU A 247 30.83 -16.43 -14.17
C GLU A 247 29.52 -15.84 -14.62
N SER A 248 28.70 -16.58 -15.37
CA SER A 248 27.39 -16.12 -15.82
C SER A 248 26.44 -15.98 -14.63
N MET A 249 25.91 -14.79 -14.45
CA MET A 249 24.98 -14.46 -13.38
C MET A 249 23.90 -13.51 -13.94
N ARG A 250 22.64 -13.81 -13.67
CA ARG A 250 21.54 -13.14 -14.38
C ARG A 250 20.57 -12.37 -13.47
N TYR A 251 20.36 -12.86 -12.25
CA TYR A 251 19.25 -12.43 -11.44
C TYR A 251 19.67 -11.56 -10.27
N PHE A 252 18.83 -10.61 -9.90
CA PHE A 252 19.09 -9.64 -8.84
C PHE A 252 19.43 -10.30 -7.49
N ASP A 253 18.72 -11.38 -7.13
CA ASP A 253 18.95 -12.14 -5.90
C ASP A 253 20.38 -12.72 -5.83
N GLN A 254 20.90 -13.21 -6.95
CA GLN A 254 22.25 -13.77 -7.03
C GLN A 254 23.32 -12.68 -6.80
N TYR A 255 23.17 -11.52 -7.45
CA TYR A 255 24.08 -10.40 -7.28
C TYR A 255 24.07 -9.86 -5.86
N ARG A 256 22.88 -9.76 -5.23
CA ARG A 256 22.77 -9.31 -3.84
C ARG A 256 23.59 -10.20 -2.92
N GLN A 257 23.46 -11.51 -3.03
CA GLN A 257 24.22 -12.48 -2.24
C GLN A 257 25.73 -12.41 -2.54
N ALA A 258 26.09 -12.28 -3.82
CA ALA A 258 27.50 -12.15 -4.23
C ALA A 258 28.13 -10.87 -3.67
N PHE A 259 27.44 -9.72 -3.74
CA PHE A 259 27.97 -8.48 -3.20
C PHE A 259 28.14 -8.51 -1.67
N GLU A 260 27.25 -9.18 -0.94
CA GLU A 260 27.43 -9.40 0.51
C GLU A 260 28.69 -10.23 0.80
N THR A 261 28.96 -11.27 -0.01
CA THR A 261 30.13 -12.14 0.13
C THR A 261 31.44 -11.42 -0.18
N TYR A 262 31.42 -10.51 -1.17
CA TYR A 262 32.57 -9.74 -1.63
C TYR A 262 32.60 -8.31 -1.12
N ALA A 263 32.04 -8.07 0.07
CA ALA A 263 32.05 -6.75 0.70
C ALA A 263 33.49 -6.22 0.86
N SER A 264 33.70 -4.96 0.51
CA SER A 264 35.01 -4.27 0.47
C SER A 264 35.96 -4.69 -0.65
N ASP A 265 35.63 -5.69 -1.45
CA ASP A 265 36.45 -6.16 -2.57
C ASP A 265 36.15 -5.41 -3.88
N THR A 266 37.04 -5.53 -4.85
CA THR A 266 36.80 -5.12 -6.23
C THR A 266 36.39 -6.33 -7.06
N VAL A 267 35.20 -6.27 -7.63
CA VAL A 267 34.64 -7.35 -8.46
C VAL A 267 34.54 -6.92 -9.91
N THR A 268 34.53 -7.88 -10.82
CA THR A 268 34.42 -7.64 -12.25
C THR A 268 32.99 -7.95 -12.69
N LEU A 269 32.24 -6.95 -13.18
CA LEU A 269 30.89 -7.12 -13.69
C LEU A 269 30.88 -7.15 -15.21
N GLY A 270 30.28 -8.18 -15.80
CA GLY A 270 29.89 -8.17 -17.20
C GLY A 270 28.52 -7.53 -17.38
N VAL A 271 28.44 -6.57 -18.27
CA VAL A 271 27.29 -5.70 -18.47
C VAL A 271 26.89 -5.70 -19.92
N MET A 272 25.62 -5.98 -20.21
CA MET A 272 25.02 -5.76 -21.53
C MET A 272 24.47 -4.34 -21.56
N ARG A 273 25.04 -3.54 -22.46
CA ARG A 273 24.64 -2.14 -22.68
C ARG A 273 24.07 -1.98 -24.08
N ASP A 274 22.86 -1.46 -24.16
CA ASP A 274 22.29 -1.03 -25.45
C ASP A 274 22.64 0.46 -25.69
N SER A 275 23.26 0.73 -26.81
CA SER A 275 23.55 2.08 -27.25
C SER A 275 23.18 2.21 -28.73
N ALA A 276 22.18 3.02 -29.02
CA ALA A 276 21.66 3.28 -30.38
C ALA A 276 21.27 1.99 -31.14
N GLY A 277 20.66 0.99 -30.44
CA GLY A 277 20.23 -0.29 -31.02
C GLY A 277 21.35 -1.31 -31.20
N ILE A 278 22.54 -1.03 -30.69
CA ILE A 278 23.67 -1.99 -30.68
C ILE A 278 23.94 -2.42 -29.25
N THR A 279 23.66 -3.68 -28.97
CA THR A 279 23.96 -4.26 -27.67
C THR A 279 25.41 -4.72 -27.61
N ARG A 280 26.16 -4.28 -26.61
CA ARG A 280 27.58 -4.63 -26.39
C ARG A 280 27.77 -5.23 -25.00
N LEU A 281 28.61 -6.23 -24.91
CA LEU A 281 29.12 -6.72 -23.64
C LEU A 281 30.33 -5.88 -23.23
N ILE A 282 30.23 -5.28 -22.04
CA ILE A 282 31.27 -4.43 -21.44
C ILE A 282 31.65 -5.07 -20.09
N THR A 283 32.93 -5.03 -19.76
CA THR A 283 33.44 -5.53 -18.48
C THR A 283 33.91 -4.34 -17.65
N LEU A 284 33.37 -4.21 -16.43
CA LEU A 284 33.64 -3.08 -15.53
C LEU A 284 34.13 -3.57 -14.17
N PRO A 285 35.31 -3.08 -13.70
CA PRO A 285 35.70 -3.30 -12.30
C PRO A 285 34.90 -2.38 -11.39
N VAL A 286 34.24 -2.95 -10.39
CA VAL A 286 33.39 -2.21 -9.45
C VAL A 286 33.82 -2.53 -8.03
N LYS A 287 34.08 -1.51 -7.21
CA LYS A 287 34.34 -1.69 -5.78
C LYS A 287 33.03 -1.89 -5.04
N VAL A 288 32.90 -2.99 -4.32
CA VAL A 288 31.78 -3.23 -3.43
C VAL A 288 32.00 -2.45 -2.13
N SER A 289 30.97 -1.81 -1.61
CA SER A 289 31.06 -1.10 -0.31
C SER A 289 31.19 -2.10 0.86
N GLU A 290 31.57 -1.62 2.03
CA GLU A 290 31.58 -2.41 3.27
C GLU A 290 30.21 -3.02 3.63
N LYS A 291 29.13 -2.42 3.13
CA LYS A 291 27.75 -2.89 3.34
C LYS A 291 27.28 -3.90 2.28
N GLY A 292 28.18 -4.39 1.42
CA GLY A 292 27.78 -5.31 0.35
C GLY A 292 26.89 -4.65 -0.72
N THR A 293 27.12 -3.39 -1.05
CA THR A 293 26.36 -2.68 -2.09
C THR A 293 27.27 -1.97 -3.07
N ILE A 294 26.79 -1.74 -4.29
CA ILE A 294 27.53 -0.98 -5.32
C ILE A 294 26.93 0.39 -5.61
N GLY A 295 25.86 0.79 -4.90
CA GLY A 295 25.21 2.08 -5.10
C GLY A 295 24.36 2.13 -6.39
N VAL A 296 23.54 1.11 -6.61
CA VAL A 296 22.59 1.01 -7.71
C VAL A 296 21.17 0.81 -7.17
N TYR A 297 20.23 1.56 -7.72
CA TYR A 297 18.82 1.25 -7.62
C TYR A 297 18.41 0.46 -8.87
N PRO A 298 17.91 -0.78 -8.72
CA PRO A 298 17.46 -1.55 -9.88
C PRO A 298 16.22 -0.92 -10.50
N VAL A 299 15.98 -1.22 -11.76
CA VAL A 299 14.72 -0.88 -12.43
C VAL A 299 13.56 -1.51 -11.68
N SER A 300 12.45 -0.78 -11.53
CA SER A 300 11.25 -1.29 -10.86
C SER A 300 10.79 -2.62 -11.48
N PRO A 301 10.49 -3.66 -10.69
CA PRO A 301 9.95 -4.92 -11.21
C PRO A 301 8.74 -4.71 -12.12
N ALA A 302 7.89 -3.74 -11.81
CA ALA A 302 6.70 -3.42 -12.59
C ALA A 302 7.00 -3.01 -14.05
N SER A 303 8.18 -2.46 -14.33
CA SER A 303 8.58 -2.09 -15.70
C SER A 303 9.25 -3.22 -16.48
N LEU A 304 9.67 -4.29 -15.78
CA LEU A 304 10.28 -5.49 -16.38
C LEU A 304 9.27 -6.61 -16.63
N LEU A 305 8.07 -6.50 -16.06
CA LEU A 305 7.03 -7.52 -16.08
C LEU A 305 5.84 -7.07 -16.92
N ALA A 306 5.22 -8.01 -17.60
CA ALA A 306 3.98 -7.76 -18.32
C ALA A 306 2.82 -7.73 -17.33
N LEU A 307 2.44 -6.52 -16.90
CA LEU A 307 1.30 -6.35 -16.00
C LEU A 307 -0.01 -6.43 -16.80
N SER A 308 -0.93 -7.24 -16.31
CA SER A 308 -2.29 -7.34 -16.80
C SER A 308 -3.21 -6.37 -16.08
N THR A 309 -4.21 -5.83 -16.77
CA THR A 309 -5.20 -4.94 -16.16
C THR A 309 -6.59 -5.52 -16.38
N HIS A 310 -7.24 -5.92 -15.31
CA HIS A 310 -8.64 -6.28 -15.32
C HIS A 310 -9.49 -5.01 -15.24
N ARG A 311 -10.25 -4.71 -16.30
CA ARG A 311 -11.17 -3.57 -16.34
C ARG A 311 -12.56 -4.00 -15.91
N TYR A 312 -13.15 -3.24 -14.99
CA TYR A 312 -14.51 -3.47 -14.51
C TYR A 312 -15.50 -2.57 -15.26
N ASN A 313 -16.65 -3.10 -15.64
CA ASN A 313 -17.79 -2.23 -15.96
C ASN A 313 -18.36 -1.61 -14.67
N PHE A 314 -19.29 -0.65 -14.80
CA PHE A 314 -19.86 0.06 -13.65
C PHE A 314 -20.41 -0.88 -12.57
N TRP A 315 -21.18 -1.90 -12.98
CA TRP A 315 -21.80 -2.84 -12.04
C TRP A 315 -20.79 -3.79 -11.37
N GLN A 316 -19.75 -4.15 -12.06
CA GLN A 316 -18.65 -4.96 -11.52
C GLN A 316 -17.73 -4.14 -10.59
N ALA A 317 -17.59 -2.84 -10.84
CA ALA A 317 -16.77 -1.96 -10.02
C ALA A 317 -17.33 -1.80 -8.59
N ILE A 318 -18.66 -1.93 -8.41
CA ILE A 318 -19.30 -1.80 -7.10
C ILE A 318 -18.80 -2.90 -6.13
N PRO A 319 -19.02 -4.20 -6.39
CA PRO A 319 -18.49 -5.24 -5.49
C PRO A 319 -16.97 -5.21 -5.39
N ALA A 320 -16.24 -4.92 -6.48
CA ALA A 320 -14.78 -4.81 -6.45
C ALA A 320 -14.29 -3.70 -5.51
N GLY A 321 -14.92 -2.53 -5.53
CA GLY A 321 -14.60 -1.41 -4.63
C GLY A 321 -14.91 -1.72 -3.17
N ILE A 322 -16.04 -2.36 -2.89
CA ILE A 322 -16.42 -2.80 -1.54
C ILE A 322 -15.41 -3.82 -1.01
N GLN A 323 -15.09 -4.84 -1.80
CA GLN A 323 -14.10 -5.86 -1.42
C GLN A 323 -12.73 -5.24 -1.15
N ARG A 324 -12.28 -4.32 -2.01
CA ARG A 324 -11.00 -3.63 -1.84
C ARG A 324 -10.97 -2.80 -0.55
N THR A 325 -12.05 -2.06 -0.26
CA THR A 325 -12.17 -1.33 1.01
C THR A 325 -12.06 -2.26 2.21
N GLY A 326 -12.77 -3.38 2.18
CA GLY A 326 -12.72 -4.38 3.26
C GLY A 326 -11.33 -4.99 3.45
N SER A 327 -10.63 -5.32 2.36
CA SER A 327 -9.26 -5.86 2.42
C SER A 327 -8.26 -4.85 2.99
N GLU A 328 -8.34 -3.58 2.59
CA GLU A 328 -7.48 -2.51 3.13
C GLU A 328 -7.72 -2.29 4.63
N ILE A 329 -8.99 -2.17 5.05
CA ILE A 329 -9.34 -2.03 6.49
C ILE A 329 -8.83 -3.24 7.28
N SER A 330 -9.02 -4.46 6.76
CA SER A 330 -8.52 -5.68 7.42
C SER A 330 -7.00 -5.71 7.52
N SER A 331 -6.30 -5.27 6.48
CA SER A 331 -4.84 -5.16 6.46
C SER A 331 -4.31 -4.19 7.53
N TYR A 332 -4.91 -3.00 7.64
CA TYR A 332 -4.56 -2.03 8.70
C TYR A 332 -4.87 -2.54 10.11
N ALA A 333 -5.96 -3.29 10.29
CA ALA A 333 -6.31 -3.84 11.61
C ALA A 333 -5.37 -4.97 12.08
N LYS A 334 -4.61 -5.58 11.16
CA LYS A 334 -3.66 -6.67 11.45
C LYS A 334 -2.22 -6.18 11.66
N GLN A 335 -1.91 -4.92 11.32
CA GLN A 335 -0.63 -4.26 11.58
C GLN A 335 -0.54 -3.71 13.01
#